data_a4fc0653f4d52180ac6efa1501fa55fa
#
_entry.id   a4fc0653f4d52180ac6efa1501fa55fa
#
_cell.length_a   1.000
_cell.length_b   1.000
_cell.length_c   1.000
_cell.angle_alpha   90.00
_cell.angle_beta   90.00
_cell.angle_gamma   90.00
#
_symmetry.space_group_name_H-M   'P 1'
#
loop_
_entity.id
_entity.type
_entity.pdbx_description
1 polymer ?
#
loop_
_entity_poly.entity_id
_entity_poly.type
_entity_poly.pdbx_seq_one_letter_code
_entity_poly.pdbx_strand_id
1 'polypeptide(L)'
;MNSFGNIFRLTTFGESHGEAIGGVVDGMPAGIDIDMDFIQQELNRRRPGQSKITTSRQEPDQVELLSGVFEGKSTGCPIGFIVRNTNQHSQDYENMRNVFRPSHADYTYQQKYGIRDHRGGGRSSARITISRCVGGALAKLVLKKLGISVQAYTSQVGPITLERDYHLYDLSLTETNAVRCPDAAKAAEMEALITQVKGEGDTIGGVITCVIKGCPAGLGSPEFGKLHADLGAAMLSINAVKGFEYGEGFEGVTARGSEQNDIFTPGPNGITTATNHSGGIQGGISNGQDIYFRVAFKPVATLLKEQNTVDLEGNPTTLTAKGRHDPCVLPRAVPVVEAMAAMTILDHFMFHNDIKI
;
A
#
# COMPACT_ATOMS: atom_id res chain seq x y z
N MET A 1 3.23 -8.65 14.81
CA MET A 1 4.11 -7.49 15.08
C MET A 1 3.39 -6.22 14.67
N ASN A 2 3.71 -5.08 15.32
CA ASN A 2 3.10 -3.78 15.04
C ASN A 2 4.12 -2.73 14.57
N SER A 3 5.35 -3.17 14.32
CA SER A 3 6.45 -2.35 13.84
C SER A 3 6.96 -2.86 12.49
N PHE A 4 7.36 -1.93 11.64
CA PHE A 4 7.92 -2.14 10.30
C PHE A 4 9.17 -1.27 10.15
N GLY A 5 10.18 -1.76 9.44
CA GLY A 5 11.47 -1.10 9.22
C GLY A 5 12.50 -1.41 10.32
N ASN A 6 13.75 -1.12 10.04
CA ASN A 6 14.89 -1.35 10.94
C ASN A 6 15.43 -0.03 11.51
N ILE A 7 15.91 0.88 10.66
CA ILE A 7 16.41 2.21 11.02
C ILE A 7 15.27 3.22 10.93
N PHE A 8 14.65 3.37 9.74
CA PHE A 8 13.42 4.12 9.59
C PHE A 8 12.25 3.22 9.96
N ARG A 9 11.80 3.32 11.19
CA ARG A 9 10.86 2.38 11.78
C ARG A 9 9.54 3.01 12.15
N LEU A 10 8.45 2.39 11.68
CA LEU A 10 7.07 2.76 12.02
C LEU A 10 6.48 1.73 13.00
N THR A 11 6.09 2.16 14.18
CA THR A 11 5.25 1.38 15.11
C THR A 11 3.84 1.94 15.13
N THR A 12 2.82 1.07 14.94
CA THR A 12 1.41 1.49 14.79
C THR A 12 0.54 0.97 15.92
N PHE A 13 -0.50 1.74 16.28
CA PHE A 13 -1.54 1.37 17.23
C PHE A 13 -2.93 1.83 16.76
N GLY A 14 -3.96 1.40 17.49
CA GLY A 14 -5.36 1.75 17.22
C GLY A 14 -6.09 0.79 16.29
N GLU A 15 -7.40 0.81 16.32
CA GLU A 15 -8.35 -0.05 15.60
C GLU A 15 -9.36 0.78 14.81
N SER A 16 -10.03 0.13 13.85
CA SER A 16 -10.98 0.80 12.94
C SER A 16 -12.17 1.46 13.64
N HIS A 17 -12.54 0.97 14.82
CA HIS A 17 -13.64 1.46 15.65
C HIS A 17 -13.19 1.88 17.07
N GLY A 18 -11.88 2.01 17.30
CA GLY A 18 -11.31 2.67 18.48
C GLY A 18 -11.39 4.19 18.37
N GLU A 19 -10.89 4.90 19.36
CA GLU A 19 -10.91 6.37 19.43
C GLU A 19 -10.02 7.01 18.34
N ALA A 20 -8.86 6.41 18.10
CA ALA A 20 -7.88 6.91 17.14
C ALA A 20 -7.03 5.78 16.52
N ILE A 21 -6.39 6.10 15.42
CA ILE A 21 -5.29 5.34 14.84
C ILE A 21 -4.07 6.22 14.90
N GLY A 22 -2.93 5.65 15.28
CA GLY A 22 -1.71 6.43 15.38
C GLY A 22 -0.48 5.58 15.18
N GLY A 23 0.66 6.21 15.40
CA GLY A 23 1.95 5.55 15.33
C GLY A 23 3.07 6.45 15.83
N VAL A 24 4.25 5.83 15.86
CA VAL A 24 5.52 6.50 16.12
C VAL A 24 6.45 6.14 14.98
N VAL A 25 7.01 7.17 14.33
CA VAL A 25 8.12 7.02 13.38
C VAL A 25 9.40 7.31 14.12
N ASP A 26 10.28 6.35 14.18
CA ASP A 26 11.63 6.44 14.71
C ASP A 26 12.65 6.41 13.57
N GLY A 27 13.84 7.01 13.78
CA GLY A 27 14.89 7.08 12.76
C GLY A 27 14.68 8.14 11.68
N MET A 28 13.73 9.09 11.86
CA MET A 28 13.61 10.23 10.95
C MET A 28 14.88 11.11 11.04
N PRO A 29 15.59 11.38 9.93
CA PRO A 29 16.76 12.27 9.96
C PRO A 29 16.40 13.67 10.49
N ALA A 30 17.28 14.30 11.26
CA ALA A 30 17.09 15.66 11.74
C ALA A 30 17.19 16.69 10.60
N GLY A 31 16.50 17.84 10.74
CA GLY A 31 16.59 18.96 9.82
C GLY A 31 15.78 18.81 8.51
N ILE A 32 14.93 17.81 8.42
CA ILE A 32 14.00 17.67 7.29
C ILE A 32 12.81 18.60 7.49
N ASP A 33 12.48 19.40 6.47
CA ASP A 33 11.31 20.26 6.48
C ASP A 33 10.04 19.38 6.49
N ILE A 34 9.22 19.56 7.51
CA ILE A 34 7.96 18.80 7.68
C ILE A 34 6.83 19.58 7.00
N ASP A 35 6.54 19.20 5.78
CA ASP A 35 5.44 19.76 4.99
C ASP A 35 4.12 19.07 5.41
N MET A 36 3.37 19.73 6.30
CA MET A 36 2.10 19.23 6.82
C MET A 36 1.03 19.13 5.75
N ASP A 37 1.02 20.03 4.77
CA ASP A 37 0.06 20.01 3.67
C ASP A 37 0.31 18.80 2.76
N PHE A 38 1.58 18.48 2.49
CA PHE A 38 1.94 17.27 1.76
C PHE A 38 1.53 16.00 2.52
N ILE A 39 1.80 15.92 3.82
CA ILE A 39 1.40 14.76 4.65
C ILE A 39 -0.11 14.60 4.62
N GLN A 40 -0.87 15.69 4.80
CA GLN A 40 -2.33 15.66 4.75
C GLN A 40 -2.85 15.28 3.36
N GLN A 41 -2.19 15.73 2.29
CA GLN A 41 -2.54 15.36 0.92
C GLN A 41 -2.38 13.86 0.68
N GLU A 42 -1.30 13.24 1.15
CA GLU A 42 -1.10 11.78 1.07
C GLU A 42 -2.21 11.02 1.82
N LEU A 43 -2.66 11.53 2.98
CA LEU A 43 -3.80 10.97 3.69
C LEU A 43 -5.12 11.15 2.93
N ASN A 44 -5.32 12.33 2.31
CA ASN A 44 -6.51 12.61 1.50
C ASN A 44 -6.63 11.66 0.30
N ARG A 45 -5.52 11.26 -0.31
CA ARG A 45 -5.48 10.23 -1.37
C ARG A 45 -5.98 8.88 -0.86
N ARG A 46 -5.76 8.54 0.42
CA ARG A 46 -6.16 7.28 1.03
C ARG A 46 -7.57 7.30 1.65
N ARG A 47 -8.05 8.45 2.12
CA ARG A 47 -9.29 8.57 2.91
C ARG A 47 -10.49 7.90 2.25
N PRO A 48 -11.52 7.46 3.02
CA PRO A 48 -12.77 6.99 2.47
C PRO A 48 -13.62 8.13 1.90
N GLY A 49 -14.62 7.79 1.10
CA GLY A 49 -15.63 8.76 0.65
C GLY A 49 -15.17 9.76 -0.40
N GLN A 50 -14.07 9.48 -1.10
CA GLN A 50 -13.48 10.43 -2.05
C GLN A 50 -14.08 10.37 -3.46
N SER A 51 -14.86 9.33 -3.79
CA SER A 51 -15.49 9.18 -5.10
C SER A 51 -16.70 8.25 -5.05
N LYS A 52 -17.46 8.18 -6.16
CA LYS A 52 -18.65 7.29 -6.31
C LYS A 52 -18.28 5.80 -6.27
N ILE A 53 -17.03 5.46 -6.63
CA ILE A 53 -16.52 4.08 -6.67
C ILE A 53 -15.79 3.65 -5.39
N THR A 54 -15.82 4.46 -4.35
CA THR A 54 -15.29 4.11 -3.02
C THR A 54 -16.42 3.98 -2.00
N THR A 55 -16.08 3.59 -0.78
CA THR A 55 -17.03 3.52 0.34
C THR A 55 -17.69 4.87 0.62
N SER A 56 -18.95 4.86 1.06
CA SER A 56 -19.69 6.06 1.45
C SER A 56 -19.34 6.59 2.85
N ARG A 57 -18.44 5.92 3.60
CA ARG A 57 -17.94 6.43 4.89
C ARG A 57 -17.23 7.76 4.66
N GLN A 58 -17.47 8.73 5.54
CA GLN A 58 -16.83 10.06 5.49
C GLN A 58 -15.94 10.23 6.70
N GLU A 59 -14.66 10.50 6.49
CA GLU A 59 -13.69 10.78 7.56
C GLU A 59 -12.76 11.89 7.08
N PRO A 60 -12.43 12.87 7.92
CA PRO A 60 -11.48 13.93 7.55
C PRO A 60 -10.05 13.40 7.49
N ASP A 61 -9.73 12.32 8.21
CA ASP A 61 -8.39 11.74 8.35
C ASP A 61 -7.31 12.78 8.65
N GLN A 62 -7.64 13.75 9.54
CA GLN A 62 -6.73 14.82 9.92
C GLN A 62 -5.62 14.26 10.82
N VAL A 63 -4.37 14.49 10.44
CA VAL A 63 -3.22 14.05 11.23
C VAL A 63 -2.80 15.13 12.22
N GLU A 64 -2.53 14.72 13.46
CA GLU A 64 -1.91 15.53 14.50
C GLU A 64 -0.52 14.96 14.80
N LEU A 65 0.54 15.76 14.61
CA LEU A 65 1.89 15.40 15.06
C LEU A 65 2.06 15.84 16.52
N LEU A 66 2.54 14.92 17.36
CA LEU A 66 2.61 15.12 18.81
C LEU A 66 4.04 15.35 19.32
N SER A 67 5.05 14.98 18.53
CA SER A 67 6.47 15.09 18.92
C SER A 67 7.38 15.03 17.69
N GLY A 68 8.68 15.26 17.92
CA GLY A 68 9.73 15.07 16.90
C GLY A 68 9.84 16.19 15.87
N VAL A 69 9.11 17.30 16.05
CA VAL A 69 9.13 18.48 15.16
C VAL A 69 9.35 19.75 15.98
N PHE A 70 10.27 20.60 15.52
CA PHE A 70 10.54 21.92 16.08
C PHE A 70 10.74 22.93 14.96
N GLU A 71 10.05 24.06 14.99
CA GLU A 71 10.10 25.12 13.95
C GLU A 71 9.92 24.57 12.52
N GLY A 72 9.00 23.61 12.35
CA GLY A 72 8.69 23.00 11.05
C GLY A 72 9.73 21.99 10.55
N LYS A 73 10.73 21.61 11.36
CA LYS A 73 11.77 20.65 11.01
C LYS A 73 11.75 19.43 11.93
N SER A 74 12.13 18.27 11.39
CA SER A 74 12.37 17.09 12.20
C SER A 74 13.56 17.29 13.13
N THR A 75 13.45 16.78 14.37
CA THR A 75 14.50 16.93 15.39
C THR A 75 15.46 15.74 15.47
N GLY A 76 15.17 14.65 14.75
CA GLY A 76 15.85 13.36 14.92
C GLY A 76 15.27 12.51 16.07
N CYS A 77 14.36 13.07 16.87
CA CYS A 77 13.62 12.33 17.89
C CYS A 77 12.38 11.66 17.27
N PRO A 78 11.77 10.66 17.96
CA PRO A 78 10.59 9.97 17.45
C PRO A 78 9.43 10.93 17.16
N ILE A 79 8.83 10.79 15.97
CA ILE A 79 7.64 11.54 15.58
C ILE A 79 6.41 10.71 15.95
N GLY A 80 5.75 11.09 17.04
CA GLY A 80 4.45 10.55 17.43
C GLY A 80 3.33 11.26 16.69
N PHE A 81 2.31 10.50 16.24
CA PHE A 81 1.15 11.06 15.55
C PHE A 81 -0.13 10.30 15.84
N ILE A 82 -1.27 10.97 15.71
CA ILE A 82 -2.61 10.38 15.79
C ILE A 82 -3.52 10.92 14.69
N VAL A 83 -4.52 10.11 14.32
CA VAL A 83 -5.67 10.47 13.49
C VAL A 83 -6.93 9.95 14.20
N ARG A 84 -7.84 10.84 14.55
CA ARG A 84 -9.07 10.49 15.30
C ARG A 84 -10.10 9.83 14.38
N ASN A 85 -10.81 8.85 14.92
CA ASN A 85 -12.00 8.28 14.28
C ASN A 85 -13.21 9.14 14.66
N THR A 86 -13.96 9.62 13.66
CA THR A 86 -15.10 10.53 13.88
C THR A 86 -16.42 10.02 13.33
N ASN A 87 -16.41 9.04 12.43
CA ASN A 87 -17.60 8.55 11.71
C ASN A 87 -17.70 7.01 11.71
N GLN A 88 -17.46 6.39 12.86
CA GLN A 88 -17.66 4.96 13.06
C GLN A 88 -19.11 4.65 13.44
N HIS A 89 -19.71 3.64 12.78
CA HIS A 89 -21.05 3.15 13.06
C HIS A 89 -20.95 1.70 13.54
N SER A 90 -20.70 1.51 14.82
CA SER A 90 -20.49 0.18 15.42
C SER A 90 -21.74 -0.70 15.37
N GLN A 91 -22.93 -0.11 15.32
CA GLN A 91 -24.21 -0.82 15.23
C GLN A 91 -24.37 -1.58 13.89
N ASP A 92 -23.71 -1.14 12.82
CA ASP A 92 -23.76 -1.82 11.52
C ASP A 92 -23.15 -3.23 11.54
N TYR A 93 -22.43 -3.58 12.62
CA TYR A 93 -21.71 -4.84 12.76
C TYR A 93 -22.36 -5.83 13.75
N GLU A 94 -23.50 -5.50 14.34
CA GLU A 94 -24.13 -6.37 15.36
C GLU A 94 -24.52 -7.75 14.76
N ASN A 95 -24.99 -7.79 13.52
CA ASN A 95 -25.32 -9.05 12.83
C ASN A 95 -24.08 -9.93 12.50
N MET A 96 -22.86 -9.42 12.74
CA MET A 96 -21.60 -10.15 12.55
C MET A 96 -21.00 -10.63 13.86
N ARG A 97 -21.69 -10.38 14.99
CA ARG A 97 -21.17 -10.70 16.33
C ARG A 97 -20.92 -12.17 16.52
N ASN A 98 -21.87 -13.01 16.11
CA ASN A 98 -21.86 -14.45 16.35
C ASN A 98 -21.57 -15.29 15.08
N VAL A 99 -21.12 -14.64 13.98
CA VAL A 99 -20.84 -15.33 12.72
C VAL A 99 -19.49 -14.90 12.16
N PHE A 100 -18.92 -15.71 11.29
CA PHE A 100 -17.67 -15.39 10.62
C PHE A 100 -17.93 -14.96 9.17
N ARG A 101 -17.42 -13.79 8.78
CA ARG A 101 -17.47 -13.36 7.37
C ARG A 101 -16.55 -14.25 6.51
N PRO A 102 -17.05 -14.84 5.42
CA PRO A 102 -16.22 -15.60 4.50
C PRO A 102 -15.00 -14.79 4.02
N SER A 103 -13.82 -15.42 3.99
CA SER A 103 -12.55 -14.80 3.56
C SER A 103 -12.11 -13.54 4.33
N HIS A 104 -12.76 -13.20 5.45
CA HIS A 104 -12.35 -12.15 6.38
C HIS A 104 -11.51 -12.70 7.53
N ALA A 105 -10.86 -11.82 8.29
CA ALA A 105 -10.00 -12.23 9.41
C ALA A 105 -10.75 -12.64 10.68
N ASP A 106 -12.09 -12.67 10.69
CA ASP A 106 -12.91 -12.90 11.89
C ASP A 106 -12.55 -14.22 12.58
N TYR A 107 -12.56 -15.32 11.83
CA TYR A 107 -12.23 -16.65 12.34
C TYR A 107 -10.79 -16.72 12.84
N THR A 108 -9.83 -16.23 12.06
CA THR A 108 -8.41 -16.28 12.41
C THR A 108 -8.07 -15.43 13.63
N TYR A 109 -8.76 -14.31 13.83
CA TYR A 109 -8.67 -13.49 15.07
C TYR A 109 -9.18 -14.28 16.28
N GLN A 110 -10.36 -14.88 16.15
CA GLN A 110 -10.95 -15.67 17.24
C GLN A 110 -10.02 -16.82 17.63
N GLN A 111 -9.47 -17.53 16.65
CA GLN A 111 -8.55 -18.65 16.92
C GLN A 111 -7.22 -18.20 17.54
N LYS A 112 -6.69 -17.05 17.11
CA LYS A 112 -5.39 -16.58 17.57
C LYS A 112 -5.43 -15.95 18.95
N TYR A 113 -6.46 -15.15 19.22
CA TYR A 113 -6.51 -14.30 20.43
C TYR A 113 -7.56 -14.73 21.45
N GLY A 114 -8.45 -15.66 21.09
CA GLY A 114 -9.58 -16.10 21.95
C GLY A 114 -10.68 -15.04 22.11
N ILE A 115 -10.44 -13.82 21.65
CA ILE A 115 -11.38 -12.69 21.70
C ILE A 115 -11.34 -11.89 20.41
N ARG A 116 -12.50 -11.42 19.98
CA ARG A 116 -12.65 -10.58 18.79
C ARG A 116 -13.59 -9.41 19.08
N ASP A 117 -13.14 -8.19 18.80
CA ASP A 117 -14.06 -7.06 18.68
C ASP A 117 -14.79 -7.16 17.34
N HIS A 118 -16.09 -7.45 17.38
CA HIS A 118 -16.93 -7.63 16.19
C HIS A 118 -17.28 -6.31 15.49
N ARG A 119 -17.06 -5.16 16.16
CA ARG A 119 -17.42 -3.81 15.66
C ARG A 119 -16.52 -3.33 14.53
N GLY A 120 -16.28 -4.17 13.54
CA GLY A 120 -15.46 -3.87 12.37
C GLY A 120 -14.34 -4.87 12.12
N GLY A 121 -13.29 -4.45 11.41
CA GLY A 121 -12.12 -5.30 11.12
C GLY A 121 -10.96 -5.13 12.12
N GLY A 122 -11.09 -4.26 13.13
CA GLY A 122 -10.02 -3.97 14.09
C GLY A 122 -8.70 -3.62 13.39
N ARG A 123 -7.62 -4.33 13.74
CA ARG A 123 -6.29 -4.20 13.11
C ARG A 123 -6.21 -4.82 11.71
N SER A 124 -7.16 -5.66 11.29
CA SER A 124 -7.23 -6.19 9.93
C SER A 124 -7.98 -5.26 8.95
N SER A 125 -8.54 -4.17 9.44
CA SER A 125 -9.24 -3.18 8.62
C SER A 125 -8.28 -2.38 7.73
N ALA A 126 -8.74 -2.02 6.52
CA ALA A 126 -8.03 -1.06 5.66
C ALA A 126 -7.85 0.33 6.32
N ARG A 127 -8.59 0.64 7.38
CA ARG A 127 -8.47 1.90 8.10
C ARG A 127 -7.09 2.08 8.74
N ILE A 128 -6.46 1.02 9.23
CA ILE A 128 -5.13 1.11 9.85
C ILE A 128 -4.03 1.56 8.89
N THR A 129 -4.27 1.51 7.58
CA THR A 129 -3.31 1.99 6.57
C THR A 129 -3.06 3.50 6.63
N ILE A 130 -3.87 4.25 7.39
CA ILE A 130 -3.59 5.65 7.75
C ILE A 130 -2.16 5.81 8.27
N SER A 131 -1.78 5.01 9.28
CA SER A 131 -0.46 5.10 9.87
C SER A 131 0.66 4.81 8.87
N ARG A 132 0.42 3.90 7.91
CA ARG A 132 1.37 3.63 6.83
C ARG A 132 1.53 4.82 5.90
N CYS A 133 0.43 5.51 5.56
CA CYS A 133 0.49 6.71 4.73
C CYS A 133 1.22 7.87 5.41
N VAL A 134 1.04 8.05 6.73
CA VAL A 134 1.82 9.05 7.49
C VAL A 134 3.31 8.71 7.47
N GLY A 135 3.69 7.47 7.82
CA GLY A 135 5.08 7.03 7.76
C GLY A 135 5.69 7.14 6.37
N GLY A 136 4.91 6.76 5.34
CA GLY A 136 5.30 6.88 3.93
C GLY A 136 5.45 8.33 3.47
N ALA A 137 4.57 9.24 3.90
CA ALA A 137 4.69 10.67 3.59
C ALA A 137 5.96 11.25 4.20
N LEU A 138 6.27 10.94 5.46
CA LEU A 138 7.53 11.34 6.10
C LEU A 138 8.74 10.77 5.35
N ALA A 139 8.70 9.50 4.95
CA ALA A 139 9.76 8.88 4.13
C ALA A 139 9.92 9.59 2.77
N LYS A 140 8.82 9.92 2.09
CA LYS A 140 8.84 10.65 0.80
C LYS A 140 9.47 12.03 0.93
N LEU A 141 9.31 12.74 2.05
CA LEU A 141 9.98 14.03 2.27
C LEU A 141 11.51 13.89 2.27
N VAL A 142 12.03 12.81 2.84
CA VAL A 142 13.48 12.51 2.80
C VAL A 142 13.90 12.09 1.40
N LEU A 143 13.18 11.13 0.79
CA LEU A 143 13.49 10.61 -0.56
C LEU A 143 13.50 11.70 -1.62
N LYS A 144 12.60 12.70 -1.52
CA LYS A 144 12.57 13.88 -2.41
C LYS A 144 13.89 14.66 -2.36
N LYS A 145 14.49 14.83 -1.18
CA LYS A 145 15.82 15.49 -1.04
C LYS A 145 16.94 14.64 -1.65
N LEU A 146 16.75 13.33 -1.75
CA LEU A 146 17.71 12.41 -2.36
C LEU A 146 17.48 12.23 -3.87
N GLY A 147 16.49 12.91 -4.46
CA GLY A 147 16.13 12.76 -5.87
C GLY A 147 15.42 11.44 -6.20
N ILE A 148 14.91 10.74 -5.18
CA ILE A 148 14.19 9.48 -5.36
C ILE A 148 12.68 9.76 -5.34
N SER A 149 11.96 9.26 -6.34
CA SER A 149 10.51 9.35 -6.43
C SER A 149 9.86 7.96 -6.42
N VAL A 150 8.68 7.86 -5.81
CA VAL A 150 7.88 6.64 -5.74
C VAL A 150 6.49 6.97 -6.22
N GLN A 151 6.03 6.29 -7.26
CA GLN A 151 4.73 6.51 -7.86
C GLN A 151 4.06 5.19 -8.20
N ALA A 152 2.78 5.05 -7.82
CA ALA A 152 2.01 3.86 -8.13
C ALA A 152 0.70 4.24 -8.84
N TYR A 153 0.15 3.29 -9.58
CA TYR A 153 -1.08 3.47 -10.32
C TYR A 153 -1.85 2.15 -10.44
N THR A 154 -3.16 2.26 -10.65
CA THR A 154 -4.00 1.10 -10.95
C THR A 154 -3.73 0.64 -12.38
N SER A 155 -3.16 -0.55 -12.53
CA SER A 155 -2.83 -1.14 -13.83
C SER A 155 -3.84 -2.20 -14.28
N GLN A 156 -4.69 -2.70 -13.37
CA GLN A 156 -5.74 -3.67 -13.71
C GLN A 156 -6.90 -3.58 -12.73
N VAL A 157 -8.13 -3.71 -13.23
CA VAL A 157 -9.36 -3.96 -12.44
C VAL A 157 -10.11 -5.12 -13.08
N GLY A 158 -10.26 -6.22 -12.36
CA GLY A 158 -10.84 -7.44 -12.93
C GLY A 158 -10.15 -7.84 -14.24
N PRO A 159 -10.89 -8.00 -15.35
CA PRO A 159 -10.32 -8.36 -16.65
C PRO A 159 -9.74 -7.17 -17.44
N ILE A 160 -9.99 -5.93 -17.03
CA ILE A 160 -9.52 -4.72 -17.72
C ILE A 160 -8.11 -4.44 -17.26
N THR A 161 -7.13 -4.51 -18.17
CA THR A 161 -5.70 -4.35 -17.88
C THR A 161 -5.05 -3.35 -18.83
N LEU A 162 -4.00 -2.68 -18.33
CA LEU A 162 -3.04 -1.90 -19.10
C LEU A 162 -1.94 -2.81 -19.67
N GLU A 163 -1.24 -2.33 -20.69
CA GLU A 163 0.04 -2.91 -21.09
C GLU A 163 1.03 -2.84 -19.91
N ARG A 164 1.95 -3.81 -19.86
CA ARG A 164 2.86 -3.92 -18.71
C ARG A 164 3.98 -2.90 -18.69
N ASP A 165 4.39 -2.42 -19.87
CA ASP A 165 5.44 -1.43 -20.00
C ASP A 165 4.95 -0.06 -19.48
N TYR A 166 5.42 0.32 -18.31
CA TYR A 166 5.04 1.60 -17.67
C TYR A 166 5.55 2.83 -18.44
N HIS A 167 6.52 2.69 -19.35
CA HIS A 167 7.02 3.78 -20.17
C HIS A 167 6.00 4.25 -21.21
N LEU A 168 4.98 3.45 -21.51
CA LEU A 168 3.88 3.82 -22.41
C LEU A 168 2.94 4.87 -21.79
N TYR A 169 3.05 5.17 -20.49
CA TYR A 169 2.11 6.00 -19.77
C TYR A 169 2.77 7.23 -19.14
N ASP A 170 2.10 8.36 -19.22
CA ASP A 170 2.42 9.53 -18.40
C ASP A 170 1.86 9.35 -17.00
N LEU A 171 2.71 8.95 -16.06
CA LEU A 171 2.28 8.67 -14.69
C LEU A 171 1.81 9.93 -13.94
N SER A 172 2.09 11.14 -14.42
CA SER A 172 1.56 12.38 -13.84
C SER A 172 0.02 12.46 -13.94
N LEU A 173 -0.57 11.70 -14.88
CA LEU A 173 -2.02 11.63 -15.09
C LEU A 173 -2.73 10.70 -14.10
N THR A 174 -2.00 9.95 -13.27
CA THR A 174 -2.59 8.98 -12.32
C THR A 174 -3.67 9.59 -11.42
N GLU A 175 -3.48 10.79 -10.92
CA GLU A 175 -4.43 11.46 -10.01
C GLU A 175 -5.58 12.21 -10.74
N THR A 176 -5.64 12.16 -12.08
CA THR A 176 -6.66 12.90 -12.85
C THR A 176 -8.04 12.23 -12.87
N ASN A 177 -8.12 10.98 -12.38
CA ASN A 177 -9.38 10.20 -12.34
C ASN A 177 -9.53 9.42 -11.04
N ALA A 178 -10.76 8.98 -10.76
CA ALA A 178 -11.12 8.31 -9.51
C ALA A 178 -10.49 6.91 -9.36
N VAL A 179 -10.11 6.25 -10.45
CA VAL A 179 -9.50 4.91 -10.46
C VAL A 179 -8.00 4.98 -10.18
N ARG A 180 -7.36 6.13 -10.41
CA ARG A 180 -5.91 6.31 -10.41
C ARG A 180 -5.20 5.48 -11.45
N CYS A 181 -5.70 5.54 -12.68
CA CYS A 181 -5.13 4.90 -13.85
C CYS A 181 -4.60 6.00 -14.80
N PRO A 182 -3.36 5.91 -15.30
CA PRO A 182 -2.78 6.95 -16.16
C PRO A 182 -3.35 6.97 -17.59
N ASP A 183 -4.05 5.91 -18.01
CA ASP A 183 -4.77 5.86 -19.29
C ASP A 183 -6.23 6.23 -19.08
N ALA A 184 -6.68 7.34 -19.66
CA ALA A 184 -8.03 7.87 -19.47
C ALA A 184 -9.13 6.95 -20.04
N ALA A 185 -8.88 6.26 -21.16
CA ALA A 185 -9.85 5.34 -21.76
C ALA A 185 -10.02 4.10 -20.87
N LYS A 186 -8.93 3.49 -20.43
CA LYS A 186 -8.94 2.37 -19.50
C LYS A 186 -9.50 2.76 -18.13
N ALA A 187 -9.22 3.96 -17.66
CA ALA A 187 -9.81 4.49 -16.41
C ALA A 187 -11.34 4.52 -16.49
N ALA A 188 -11.91 4.97 -17.62
CA ALA A 188 -13.36 4.98 -17.83
C ALA A 188 -13.97 3.56 -17.87
N GLU A 189 -13.32 2.62 -18.56
CA GLU A 189 -13.74 1.21 -18.57
C GLU A 189 -13.73 0.60 -17.15
N MET A 190 -12.64 0.83 -16.40
CA MET A 190 -12.47 0.35 -15.01
C MET A 190 -13.51 0.97 -14.07
N GLU A 191 -13.78 2.28 -14.19
CA GLU A 191 -14.80 2.96 -13.37
C GLU A 191 -16.21 2.41 -13.64
N ALA A 192 -16.52 2.17 -14.92
CA ALA A 192 -17.79 1.56 -15.31
C ALA A 192 -17.96 0.15 -14.71
N LEU A 193 -16.93 -0.69 -14.79
CA LEU A 193 -16.92 -2.03 -14.21
C LEU A 193 -17.09 -2.00 -12.68
N ILE A 194 -16.36 -1.13 -11.98
CA ILE A 194 -16.49 -1.00 -10.51
C ILE A 194 -17.92 -0.55 -10.15
N THR A 195 -18.49 0.37 -10.92
CA THR A 195 -19.85 0.87 -10.71
C THR A 195 -20.89 -0.22 -10.91
N GLN A 196 -20.75 -1.04 -11.96
CA GLN A 196 -21.60 -2.19 -12.22
C GLN A 196 -21.54 -3.18 -11.06
N VAL A 197 -20.35 -3.63 -10.69
CA VAL A 197 -20.12 -4.60 -9.60
C VAL A 197 -20.68 -4.09 -8.27
N LYS A 198 -20.51 -2.79 -7.99
CA LYS A 198 -21.12 -2.13 -6.82
C LYS A 198 -22.64 -2.22 -6.85
N GLY A 199 -23.26 -1.98 -8.02
CA GLY A 199 -24.73 -2.08 -8.22
C GLY A 199 -25.25 -3.50 -7.98
N GLU A 200 -24.44 -4.51 -8.24
CA GLU A 200 -24.74 -5.92 -7.99
C GLU A 200 -24.54 -6.33 -6.52
N GLY A 201 -24.07 -5.43 -5.65
CA GLY A 201 -23.73 -5.72 -4.24
C GLY A 201 -22.48 -6.57 -4.09
N ASP A 202 -21.62 -6.61 -5.10
CA ASP A 202 -20.39 -7.41 -5.16
C ASP A 202 -19.13 -6.55 -5.08
N THR A 203 -17.96 -7.17 -5.20
CA THR A 203 -16.64 -6.51 -5.12
C THR A 203 -15.71 -7.07 -6.19
N ILE A 204 -14.70 -6.27 -6.56
CA ILE A 204 -13.72 -6.65 -7.57
C ILE A 204 -12.32 -6.28 -7.12
N GLY A 205 -11.34 -7.10 -7.48
CA GLY A 205 -9.92 -6.90 -7.24
C GLY A 205 -9.19 -6.39 -8.49
N GLY A 206 -7.87 -6.39 -8.42
CA GLY A 206 -7.01 -6.02 -9.55
C GLY A 206 -5.56 -5.88 -9.15
N VAL A 207 -4.80 -5.08 -9.90
CA VAL A 207 -3.35 -4.93 -9.75
C VAL A 207 -2.98 -3.44 -9.68
N ILE A 208 -2.04 -3.13 -8.80
CA ILE A 208 -1.35 -1.84 -8.72
C ILE A 208 0.08 -2.06 -9.19
N THR A 209 0.54 -1.24 -10.12
CA THR A 209 1.95 -1.14 -10.51
C THR A 209 2.59 0.04 -9.80
N CYS A 210 3.80 -0.16 -9.28
CA CYS A 210 4.61 0.87 -8.63
C CYS A 210 5.95 1.00 -9.35
N VAL A 211 6.38 2.25 -9.55
CA VAL A 211 7.66 2.60 -10.17
C VAL A 211 8.42 3.52 -9.21
N ILE A 212 9.68 3.19 -8.96
CA ILE A 212 10.61 3.96 -8.13
C ILE A 212 11.74 4.43 -9.02
N LYS A 213 11.91 5.76 -9.13
CA LYS A 213 12.94 6.39 -9.96
C LYS A 213 13.99 7.07 -9.12
N GLY A 214 15.22 7.14 -9.64
CA GLY A 214 16.34 7.80 -8.99
C GLY A 214 16.96 7.00 -7.84
N CYS A 215 16.60 5.74 -7.68
CA CYS A 215 17.20 4.86 -6.68
C CYS A 215 18.67 4.57 -7.05
N PRO A 216 19.66 4.83 -6.18
CA PRO A 216 21.05 4.55 -6.50
C PRO A 216 21.31 3.05 -6.57
N ALA A 217 22.37 2.65 -7.26
CA ALA A 217 22.88 1.29 -7.18
C ALA A 217 23.43 1.00 -5.78
N GLY A 218 23.24 -0.23 -5.30
CA GLY A 218 23.86 -0.71 -4.06
C GLY A 218 22.92 -0.87 -2.87
N LEU A 219 21.62 -0.56 -2.97
CA LEU A 219 20.65 -0.78 -1.87
C LEU A 219 20.23 -2.24 -1.82
N GLY A 220 20.24 -2.84 -0.64
CA GLY A 220 19.92 -4.24 -0.42
C GLY A 220 21.14 -5.10 -0.16
N SER A 221 20.94 -6.40 0.00
CA SER A 221 21.99 -7.37 0.33
C SER A 221 21.83 -8.66 -0.49
N PRO A 222 22.91 -9.45 -0.69
CA PRO A 222 22.87 -10.55 -1.66
C PRO A 222 22.20 -11.83 -1.14
N GLU A 223 22.05 -12.01 0.17
CA GLU A 223 21.47 -13.23 0.75
C GLU A 223 20.20 -12.91 1.56
N PHE A 224 20.33 -12.35 2.74
CA PHE A 224 19.21 -11.87 3.57
C PHE A 224 19.14 -10.35 3.50
N GLY A 225 17.92 -9.78 3.61
CA GLY A 225 17.73 -8.35 3.38
C GLY A 225 17.84 -7.98 1.89
N LYS A 226 17.48 -8.89 1.00
CA LYS A 226 17.35 -8.59 -0.43
C LYS A 226 16.27 -7.52 -0.63
N LEU A 227 16.59 -6.47 -1.39
CA LEU A 227 15.66 -5.35 -1.59
C LEU A 227 14.29 -5.80 -2.11
N HIS A 228 14.25 -6.72 -3.09
CA HIS A 228 12.97 -7.23 -3.60
C HIS A 228 12.21 -8.10 -2.58
N ALA A 229 12.93 -8.80 -1.69
CA ALA A 229 12.29 -9.60 -0.64
C ALA A 229 11.63 -8.69 0.40
N ASP A 230 12.30 -7.61 0.81
CA ASP A 230 11.76 -6.65 1.77
C ASP A 230 10.64 -5.80 1.16
N LEU A 231 10.73 -5.42 -0.13
CA LEU A 231 9.62 -4.83 -0.88
C LEU A 231 8.43 -5.80 -0.94
N GLY A 232 8.68 -7.08 -1.26
CA GLY A 232 7.65 -8.12 -1.27
C GLY A 232 6.98 -8.30 0.09
N ALA A 233 7.75 -8.37 1.16
CA ALA A 233 7.24 -8.46 2.54
C ALA A 233 6.41 -7.22 2.92
N ALA A 234 6.88 -6.02 2.55
CA ALA A 234 6.14 -4.77 2.74
C ALA A 234 4.79 -4.80 2.03
N MET A 235 4.76 -5.17 0.74
CA MET A 235 3.53 -5.24 -0.07
C MET A 235 2.57 -6.32 0.42
N LEU A 236 3.05 -7.53 0.70
CA LEU A 236 2.24 -8.64 1.22
C LEU A 236 1.68 -8.36 2.62
N SER A 237 2.23 -7.40 3.35
CA SER A 237 1.69 -6.92 4.63
C SER A 237 0.47 -6.01 4.47
N ILE A 238 0.18 -5.50 3.28
CA ILE A 238 -0.99 -4.65 3.00
C ILE A 238 -2.25 -5.51 2.97
N ASN A 239 -3.33 -5.00 3.56
CA ASN A 239 -4.62 -5.68 3.57
C ASN A 239 -5.10 -6.00 2.14
N ALA A 240 -5.66 -7.19 1.95
CA ALA A 240 -6.17 -7.73 0.69
C ALA A 240 -5.10 -8.09 -0.37
N VAL A 241 -3.83 -7.83 -0.16
CA VAL A 241 -2.76 -8.27 -1.08
C VAL A 241 -2.67 -9.80 -1.09
N LYS A 242 -2.49 -10.36 -2.30
CA LYS A 242 -2.37 -11.78 -2.59
C LYS A 242 -1.16 -12.16 -3.42
N GLY A 243 -0.53 -11.19 -4.08
CA GLY A 243 0.63 -11.44 -4.92
C GLY A 243 1.53 -10.22 -5.02
N PHE A 244 2.79 -10.49 -5.27
CA PHE A 244 3.84 -9.52 -5.56
C PHE A 244 4.74 -10.10 -6.63
N GLU A 245 5.08 -9.32 -7.64
CA GLU A 245 6.11 -9.63 -8.62
C GLU A 245 6.88 -8.36 -8.97
N TYR A 246 8.16 -8.47 -9.33
CA TYR A 246 9.01 -7.35 -9.73
C TYR A 246 9.70 -7.67 -11.06
N GLY A 247 10.06 -6.64 -11.80
CA GLY A 247 10.57 -6.80 -13.17
C GLY A 247 9.56 -7.56 -14.05
N GLU A 248 10.05 -8.46 -14.87
CA GLU A 248 9.20 -9.31 -15.72
C GLU A 248 8.36 -10.31 -14.90
N GLY A 249 8.80 -10.66 -13.69
CA GLY A 249 8.03 -11.51 -12.79
C GLY A 249 7.65 -12.85 -13.42
N PHE A 250 6.35 -13.22 -13.35
CA PHE A 250 5.86 -14.48 -13.88
C PHE A 250 5.89 -14.59 -15.41
N GLU A 251 5.90 -13.48 -16.15
CA GLU A 251 6.02 -13.53 -17.64
C GLU A 251 7.42 -13.92 -18.07
N GLY A 252 8.44 -13.45 -17.37
CA GLY A 252 9.83 -13.75 -17.68
C GLY A 252 10.19 -15.24 -17.65
N VAL A 253 9.38 -16.10 -16.98
CA VAL A 253 9.66 -17.54 -16.90
C VAL A 253 9.50 -18.27 -18.24
N THR A 254 8.83 -17.67 -19.20
CA THR A 254 8.65 -18.24 -20.55
C THR A 254 9.78 -17.87 -21.52
N ALA A 255 10.57 -16.86 -21.19
CA ALA A 255 11.68 -16.37 -22.02
C ALA A 255 12.96 -17.20 -21.76
N ARG A 256 13.85 -17.19 -22.74
CA ARG A 256 15.18 -17.77 -22.59
C ARG A 256 16.11 -16.80 -21.86
N GLY A 257 17.14 -17.32 -21.19
CA GLY A 257 18.11 -16.49 -20.48
C GLY A 257 18.77 -15.43 -21.36
N SER A 258 19.04 -15.74 -22.62
CA SER A 258 19.60 -14.80 -23.63
C SER A 258 18.63 -13.64 -23.96
N GLU A 259 17.34 -13.82 -23.77
CA GLU A 259 16.29 -12.81 -23.99
C GLU A 259 16.03 -11.99 -22.72
N GLN A 260 16.20 -12.61 -21.55
CA GLN A 260 15.99 -12.00 -20.25
C GLN A 260 17.19 -11.19 -19.72
N ASN A 261 18.40 -11.47 -20.19
CA ASN A 261 19.59 -10.82 -19.66
C ASN A 261 19.64 -9.33 -20.02
N ASP A 262 19.65 -8.48 -19.00
CA ASP A 262 19.87 -7.05 -19.13
C ASP A 262 21.35 -6.78 -19.45
N ILE A 263 21.66 -6.48 -20.72
CA ILE A 263 23.03 -6.26 -21.18
C ILE A 263 23.56 -4.95 -20.63
N PHE A 264 24.71 -5.00 -19.96
CA PHE A 264 25.39 -3.79 -19.47
C PHE A 264 25.91 -2.92 -20.61
N THR A 265 25.67 -1.62 -20.50
CA THR A 265 26.09 -0.60 -21.47
C THR A 265 26.67 0.62 -20.77
N PRO A 266 27.52 1.42 -21.43
CA PRO A 266 27.89 2.73 -20.93
C PRO A 266 26.65 3.64 -20.84
N GLY A 267 26.52 4.36 -19.72
CA GLY A 267 25.46 5.34 -19.51
C GLY A 267 26.01 6.70 -19.07
N PRO A 268 25.18 7.74 -19.00
CA PRO A 268 25.61 9.10 -18.69
C PRO A 268 26.25 9.23 -17.29
N ASN A 269 25.87 8.35 -16.37
CA ASN A 269 26.36 8.37 -14.97
C ASN A 269 27.18 7.12 -14.64
N GLY A 270 27.77 6.44 -15.62
CA GLY A 270 28.53 5.21 -15.45
C GLY A 270 27.92 4.02 -16.19
N ILE A 271 27.89 2.87 -15.52
CA ILE A 271 27.32 1.63 -16.11
C ILE A 271 25.80 1.64 -15.94
N THR A 272 25.10 1.27 -17.01
CA THR A 272 23.63 1.08 -17.04
C THR A 272 23.30 -0.23 -17.74
N THR A 273 22.03 -0.53 -17.99
CA THR A 273 21.60 -1.69 -18.78
C THR A 273 20.75 -1.25 -19.99
N ALA A 274 20.81 -2.03 -21.06
CA ALA A 274 20.06 -1.75 -22.30
C ALA A 274 18.55 -2.03 -22.14
N THR A 275 18.20 -2.97 -21.26
CA THR A 275 16.84 -3.36 -20.89
C THR A 275 16.73 -3.34 -19.36
N ASN A 276 15.54 -3.53 -18.83
CA ASN A 276 15.32 -3.58 -17.37
C ASN A 276 14.35 -4.71 -16.98
N HIS A 277 14.57 -5.91 -17.54
CA HIS A 277 13.78 -7.10 -17.21
C HIS A 277 13.92 -7.51 -15.74
N SER A 278 15.08 -7.25 -15.15
CA SER A 278 15.35 -7.45 -13.70
C SER A 278 14.57 -6.51 -12.78
N GLY A 279 13.90 -5.49 -13.32
CA GLY A 279 13.13 -4.52 -12.51
C GLY A 279 13.99 -3.70 -11.55
N GLY A 280 15.21 -3.29 -11.98
CA GLY A 280 16.11 -2.44 -11.19
C GLY A 280 16.85 -3.15 -10.06
N ILE A 281 16.71 -4.47 -9.91
CA ILE A 281 17.30 -5.24 -8.79
C ILE A 281 17.96 -6.51 -9.33
N GLN A 282 19.26 -6.64 -9.09
CA GLN A 282 20.06 -7.80 -9.48
C GLN A 282 20.78 -8.36 -8.25
N GLY A 283 20.69 -9.68 -8.06
CA GLY A 283 21.28 -10.34 -6.90
C GLY A 283 20.72 -9.88 -5.53
N GLY A 284 19.55 -9.21 -5.51
CA GLY A 284 18.96 -8.63 -4.30
C GLY A 284 19.36 -7.18 -4.03
N ILE A 285 20.12 -6.57 -4.92
CA ILE A 285 20.73 -5.24 -4.78
C ILE A 285 20.26 -4.35 -5.94
N SER A 286 19.92 -3.09 -5.68
CA SER A 286 19.55 -2.13 -6.72
C SER A 286 20.72 -1.87 -7.68
N ASN A 287 20.43 -1.73 -8.98
CA ASN A 287 21.43 -1.52 -10.03
C ASN A 287 21.44 -0.10 -10.61
N GLY A 288 20.62 0.81 -10.07
CA GLY A 288 20.52 2.20 -10.53
C GLY A 288 19.48 2.44 -11.63
N GLN A 289 18.83 1.38 -12.13
CA GLN A 289 17.67 1.49 -13.00
C GLN A 289 16.39 1.75 -12.20
N ASP A 290 15.31 2.12 -12.87
CA ASP A 290 14.00 2.21 -12.27
C ASP A 290 13.61 0.86 -11.63
N ILE A 291 13.15 0.88 -10.39
CA ILE A 291 12.61 -0.30 -9.74
C ILE A 291 11.11 -0.32 -10.01
N TYR A 292 10.60 -1.40 -10.62
CA TYR A 292 9.17 -1.56 -10.83
C TYR A 292 8.67 -2.93 -10.39
N PHE A 293 7.44 -2.92 -9.87
CA PHE A 293 6.80 -4.12 -9.35
C PHE A 293 5.27 -4.01 -9.42
N ARG A 294 4.60 -5.14 -9.31
CA ARG A 294 3.14 -5.26 -9.36
C ARG A 294 2.61 -5.94 -8.10
N VAL A 295 1.47 -5.48 -7.61
CA VAL A 295 0.84 -5.96 -6.39
C VAL A 295 -0.61 -6.33 -6.70
N ALA A 296 -0.94 -7.61 -6.52
CA ALA A 296 -2.28 -8.15 -6.76
C ALA A 296 -3.15 -8.06 -5.50
N PHE A 297 -4.34 -7.50 -5.65
CA PHE A 297 -5.33 -7.34 -4.59
C PHE A 297 -6.55 -8.20 -4.87
N LYS A 298 -6.98 -9.01 -3.89
CA LYS A 298 -8.23 -9.75 -3.98
C LYS A 298 -9.44 -8.82 -3.86
N PRO A 299 -10.63 -9.23 -4.35
CA PRO A 299 -11.89 -8.58 -4.01
C PRO A 299 -12.10 -8.44 -2.50
N VAL A 300 -12.85 -7.43 -2.09
CA VAL A 300 -13.20 -7.22 -0.67
C VAL A 300 -14.07 -8.37 -0.19
N ALA A 301 -13.78 -8.92 0.98
CA ALA A 301 -14.51 -10.08 1.50
C ALA A 301 -15.93 -9.77 1.99
N THR A 302 -16.22 -8.52 2.31
CA THR A 302 -17.52 -8.11 2.82
C THR A 302 -18.44 -7.73 1.67
N LEU A 303 -19.44 -8.57 1.39
CA LEU A 303 -20.41 -8.41 0.30
C LEU A 303 -21.75 -7.97 0.83
N LEU A 304 -22.53 -7.27 -0.02
CA LEU A 304 -23.95 -6.94 0.23
C LEU A 304 -24.90 -8.04 -0.29
N LYS A 305 -24.34 -9.20 -0.65
CA LYS A 305 -25.07 -10.43 -1.06
C LYS A 305 -25.08 -11.40 0.11
N GLU A 306 -26.12 -12.25 0.16
CA GLU A 306 -26.15 -13.36 1.12
C GLU A 306 -25.06 -14.38 0.80
N GLN A 307 -24.34 -14.80 1.84
CA GLN A 307 -23.27 -15.78 1.78
C GLN A 307 -23.49 -16.87 2.81
N ASN A 308 -23.25 -18.12 2.43
CA ASN A 308 -23.18 -19.24 3.39
C ASN A 308 -21.94 -19.08 4.28
N THR A 309 -22.10 -19.34 5.56
CA THR A 309 -21.04 -19.27 6.57
C THR A 309 -21.38 -20.18 7.75
N VAL A 310 -20.63 -20.02 8.86
CA VAL A 310 -20.91 -20.71 10.13
C VAL A 310 -20.95 -19.70 11.28
N ASP A 311 -21.66 -20.06 12.34
CA ASP A 311 -21.66 -19.34 13.62
C ASP A 311 -20.40 -19.69 14.46
N LEU A 312 -20.32 -19.15 15.68
CA LEU A 312 -19.19 -19.39 16.58
C LEU A 312 -19.06 -20.85 17.03
N GLU A 313 -20.16 -21.61 17.03
CA GLU A 313 -20.26 -23.02 17.39
C GLU A 313 -19.98 -23.95 16.20
N GLY A 314 -19.86 -23.38 14.97
CA GLY A 314 -19.60 -24.13 13.74
C GLY A 314 -20.88 -24.59 13.03
N ASN A 315 -22.07 -24.16 13.43
CA ASN A 315 -23.31 -24.51 12.77
C ASN A 315 -23.47 -23.72 11.46
N PRO A 316 -23.97 -24.35 10.38
CA PRO A 316 -24.26 -23.67 9.13
C PRO A 316 -25.26 -22.53 9.30
N THR A 317 -24.97 -21.38 8.69
CA THR A 317 -25.86 -20.20 8.70
C THR A 317 -25.61 -19.36 7.44
N THR A 318 -26.36 -18.28 7.29
CA THR A 318 -26.12 -17.29 6.22
C THR A 318 -25.82 -15.93 6.81
N LEU A 319 -25.11 -15.10 6.05
CA LEU A 319 -24.80 -13.73 6.40
C LEU A 319 -24.95 -12.83 5.17
N THR A 320 -25.77 -11.78 5.32
CA THR A 320 -25.73 -10.61 4.44
C THR A 320 -25.09 -9.47 5.21
N ALA A 321 -23.89 -9.06 4.80
CA ALA A 321 -23.20 -7.99 5.48
C ALA A 321 -23.93 -6.65 5.29
N LYS A 322 -23.95 -5.86 6.35
CA LYS A 322 -24.41 -4.47 6.34
C LYS A 322 -23.18 -3.56 6.46
N GLY A 323 -23.36 -2.28 6.18
CA GLY A 323 -22.31 -1.28 6.35
C GLY A 323 -21.75 -0.75 5.03
N ARG A 324 -20.71 0.06 5.15
CA ARG A 324 -20.15 0.88 4.06
C ARG A 324 -18.77 0.34 3.67
N HIS A 325 -18.73 -0.49 2.63
CA HIS A 325 -17.50 -1.14 2.15
C HIS A 325 -17.11 -0.62 0.76
N ASP A 326 -15.81 -0.72 0.45
CA ASP A 326 -15.32 -0.40 -0.89
C ASP A 326 -15.73 -1.52 -1.87
N PRO A 327 -16.30 -1.21 -3.03
CA PRO A 327 -16.51 -2.21 -4.09
C PRO A 327 -15.19 -2.64 -4.73
N CYS A 328 -14.17 -1.77 -4.69
CA CYS A 328 -12.81 -2.00 -5.14
C CYS A 328 -11.84 -1.22 -4.27
N VAL A 329 -10.81 -1.88 -3.72
CA VAL A 329 -9.85 -1.22 -2.83
C VAL A 329 -8.76 -0.44 -3.56
N LEU A 330 -8.53 -0.71 -4.86
CA LEU A 330 -7.36 -0.23 -5.60
C LEU A 330 -7.17 1.28 -5.55
N PRO A 331 -8.21 2.12 -5.79
CA PRO A 331 -8.04 3.57 -5.77
C PRO A 331 -7.47 4.09 -4.44
N ARG A 332 -7.83 3.44 -3.34
CA ARG A 332 -7.36 3.80 -2.00
C ARG A 332 -6.05 3.11 -1.61
N ALA A 333 -5.73 1.99 -2.26
CA ALA A 333 -4.52 1.23 -2.00
C ALA A 333 -3.28 1.79 -2.71
N VAL A 334 -3.44 2.54 -3.81
CA VAL A 334 -2.33 3.20 -4.52
C VAL A 334 -1.42 3.97 -3.58
N PRO A 335 -1.87 4.96 -2.78
CA PRO A 335 -0.98 5.68 -1.86
C PRO A 335 -0.42 4.79 -0.73
N VAL A 336 -1.06 3.67 -0.39
CA VAL A 336 -0.53 2.72 0.60
C VAL A 336 0.64 1.91 0.03
N VAL A 337 0.56 1.51 -1.23
CA VAL A 337 1.67 0.85 -1.96
C VAL A 337 2.87 1.78 -2.03
N GLU A 338 2.65 3.05 -2.44
CA GLU A 338 3.70 4.06 -2.47
C GLU A 338 4.33 4.28 -1.09
N ALA A 339 3.52 4.37 -0.05
CA ALA A 339 3.97 4.61 1.32
C ALA A 339 4.88 3.47 1.82
N MET A 340 4.48 2.22 1.59
CA MET A 340 5.27 1.06 1.98
C MET A 340 6.57 0.95 1.18
N ALA A 341 6.51 1.24 -0.12
CA ALA A 341 7.71 1.29 -0.98
C ALA A 341 8.68 2.39 -0.50
N ALA A 342 8.17 3.61 -0.24
CA ALA A 342 8.99 4.72 0.22
C ALA A 342 9.70 4.42 1.54
N MET A 343 8.99 3.85 2.52
CA MET A 343 9.59 3.46 3.80
C MET A 343 10.66 2.37 3.61
N THR A 344 10.41 1.37 2.74
CA THR A 344 11.39 0.31 2.47
C THR A 344 12.65 0.86 1.82
N ILE A 345 12.51 1.70 0.79
CA ILE A 345 13.67 2.32 0.11
C ILE A 345 14.47 3.21 1.06
N LEU A 346 13.80 4.01 1.87
CA LEU A 346 14.48 4.88 2.83
C LEU A 346 15.22 4.06 3.89
N ASP A 347 14.62 3.01 4.43
CA ASP A 347 15.24 2.11 5.42
C ASP A 347 16.53 1.49 4.85
N HIS A 348 16.48 0.94 3.62
CA HIS A 348 17.66 0.41 2.94
C HIS A 348 18.70 1.49 2.60
N PHE A 349 18.27 2.70 2.23
CA PHE A 349 19.18 3.80 1.96
C PHE A 349 19.96 4.21 3.20
N MET A 350 19.29 4.32 4.34
CA MET A 350 19.92 4.65 5.61
C MET A 350 20.89 3.55 6.06
N PHE A 351 20.48 2.29 5.93
CA PHE A 351 21.32 1.14 6.25
C PHE A 351 22.59 1.08 5.38
N HIS A 352 22.47 1.40 4.08
CA HIS A 352 23.61 1.42 3.16
C HIS A 352 24.63 2.51 3.48
N ASN A 353 24.16 3.70 3.90
CA ASN A 353 25.05 4.82 4.20
C ASN A 353 25.82 4.65 5.51
N ASP A 354 25.31 3.85 6.46
CA ASP A 354 26.01 3.53 7.72
C ASP A 354 27.21 2.58 7.51
N ILE A 355 27.31 1.92 6.34
CA ILE A 355 28.36 0.93 6.04
C ILE A 355 29.51 1.53 5.20
N LYS A 356 29.35 2.69 4.59
CA LYS A 356 30.44 3.36 3.87
C LYS A 356 31.39 4.06 4.84
N ILE A 357 32.51 3.38 5.13
CA ILE A 357 33.66 3.91 5.86
C ILE A 357 34.53 4.70 4.90
#